data_90e237a365be781fa09970a54d47879f
#
_entry.id   90e237a365be781fa09970a54d47879f
#
_cell.length_a   1.000
_cell.length_b   1.000
_cell.length_c   1.000
_cell.angle_alpha   90.00
_cell.angle_beta   90.00
_cell.angle_gamma   90.00
#
_symmetry.space_group_name_H-M   'P 1'
#
loop_
_entity.id
_entity.type
_entity.pdbx_description
1 polymer ?
#
loop_
_entity_poly.entity_id
_entity_poly.type
_entity_poly.pdbx_seq_one_letter_code
_entity_poly.pdbx_strand_id
1 'polypeptide(L)'
;MSLILASGSPRRRELMTGCGLPYELAEKFDCEETYPDDLPLIGVSEYLSTLKSEAYPVPLLENDILLTADTVVLSGGEFRMTAEGSTWHGGEILGKPRDRDDARRMLKILSGAHHLVTTGVTLRSAARMTHFTSLTYVWFRTLTDEEIAYYVDTFQPFDKAGAYGIQEWIGYAAIERIEGSFYNVMGLP
;
A
#
# COMPACT_ATOMS: atom_id res chain seq x y z
N MET A 1 -5.90 8.77 -25.61
CA MET A 1 -6.00 8.63 -24.15
C MET A 1 -4.68 8.07 -23.69
N SER A 2 -3.93 8.81 -22.90
CA SER A 2 -2.66 8.36 -22.31
C SER A 2 -2.90 8.07 -20.83
N LEU A 3 -2.52 6.89 -20.37
CA LEU A 3 -2.55 6.51 -18.96
C LEU A 3 -1.15 6.74 -18.37
N ILE A 4 -1.04 7.62 -17.39
CA ILE A 4 0.22 8.02 -16.78
C ILE A 4 0.29 7.44 -15.38
N LEU A 5 1.22 6.53 -15.12
CA LEU A 5 1.48 5.99 -13.78
C LEU A 5 2.50 6.86 -13.05
N ALA A 6 2.05 7.58 -12.03
CA ALA A 6 2.91 8.37 -11.15
C ALA A 6 3.26 7.57 -9.89
N SER A 7 4.18 6.62 -10.03
CA SER A 7 4.62 5.76 -8.92
C SER A 7 6.06 5.28 -9.10
N GLY A 8 6.86 5.42 -8.04
CA GLY A 8 8.19 4.83 -7.97
C GLY A 8 8.20 3.32 -7.63
N SER A 9 7.05 2.73 -7.31
CA SER A 9 6.96 1.32 -6.90
C SER A 9 7.18 0.36 -8.07
N PRO A 10 8.20 -0.54 -8.01
CA PRO A 10 8.40 -1.57 -9.03
C PRO A 10 7.20 -2.50 -9.17
N ARG A 11 6.55 -2.83 -8.06
CA ARG A 11 5.37 -3.72 -8.00
C ARG A 11 4.17 -3.14 -8.75
N ARG A 12 3.91 -1.84 -8.60
CA ARG A 12 2.83 -1.18 -9.35
C ARG A 12 3.10 -1.17 -10.86
N ARG A 13 4.37 -0.99 -11.26
CA ARG A 13 4.76 -1.10 -12.67
C ARG A 13 4.56 -2.53 -13.20
N GLU A 14 4.95 -3.53 -12.42
CA GLU A 14 4.71 -4.94 -12.74
C GLU A 14 3.22 -5.23 -12.94
N LEU A 15 2.37 -4.79 -12.02
CA LEU A 15 0.93 -4.97 -12.10
C LEU A 15 0.32 -4.24 -13.32
N MET A 16 0.72 -3.01 -13.57
CA MET A 16 0.26 -2.26 -14.76
C MET A 16 0.67 -2.96 -16.05
N THR A 17 1.90 -3.46 -16.14
CA THR A 17 2.36 -4.25 -17.29
C THR A 17 1.55 -5.54 -17.43
N GLY A 18 1.29 -6.23 -16.32
CA GLY A 18 0.48 -7.45 -16.28
C GLY A 18 -0.98 -7.25 -16.71
N CYS A 19 -1.54 -6.07 -16.49
CA CYS A 19 -2.88 -5.70 -16.98
C CYS A 19 -2.97 -5.58 -18.51
N GLY A 20 -1.83 -5.50 -19.22
CA GLY A 20 -1.80 -5.34 -20.67
C GLY A 20 -2.27 -3.97 -21.18
N LEU A 21 -2.47 -3.00 -20.29
CA LEU A 21 -2.82 -1.63 -20.67
C LEU A 21 -1.54 -0.84 -20.97
N PRO A 22 -1.47 -0.14 -22.10
CA PRO A 22 -0.35 0.76 -22.36
C PRO A 22 -0.38 1.92 -21.38
N TYR A 23 0.76 2.24 -20.77
CA TYR A 23 0.90 3.37 -19.87
C TYR A 23 2.26 4.04 -20.04
N GLU A 24 2.33 5.29 -19.65
CA GLU A 24 3.56 6.05 -19.53
C GLU A 24 3.95 6.16 -18.05
N LEU A 25 5.24 6.15 -17.78
CA LEU A 25 5.74 6.36 -16.42
C LEU A 25 6.01 7.85 -16.23
N ALA A 26 5.41 8.44 -15.21
CA ALA A 26 5.70 9.80 -14.82
C ALA A 26 7.18 9.96 -14.41
N GLU A 27 7.80 11.08 -14.73
CA GLU A 27 9.07 11.45 -14.13
C GLU A 27 8.93 11.58 -12.60
N LYS A 28 10.04 11.33 -11.91
CA LYS A 28 10.05 11.46 -10.44
C LYS A 28 9.82 12.92 -10.05
N PHE A 29 8.92 13.14 -9.14
CA PHE A 29 8.64 14.44 -8.52
C PHE A 29 8.58 14.31 -6.99
N ASP A 30 8.77 15.43 -6.31
CA ASP A 30 8.72 15.47 -4.87
C ASP A 30 7.27 15.63 -4.38
N CYS A 31 6.93 14.85 -3.37
CA CYS A 31 5.67 14.94 -2.67
C CYS A 31 5.93 14.67 -1.17
N GLU A 32 5.59 15.60 -0.33
CA GLU A 32 5.67 15.42 1.12
C GLU A 32 4.51 14.54 1.58
N GLU A 33 4.80 13.28 1.90
CA GLU A 33 3.80 12.27 2.27
C GLU A 33 3.42 12.41 3.77
N THR A 34 2.78 13.52 4.13
CA THR A 34 2.24 13.79 5.48
C THR A 34 0.71 13.75 5.45
N TYR A 35 0.11 13.43 6.58
CA TYR A 35 -1.34 13.42 6.73
C TYR A 35 -1.73 13.95 8.12
N PRO A 36 -2.96 14.51 8.30
CA PRO A 36 -3.43 15.02 9.59
C PRO A 36 -3.50 13.93 10.66
N ASP A 37 -3.13 14.27 11.90
CA ASP A 37 -3.12 13.35 13.04
C ASP A 37 -4.52 12.82 13.39
N ASP A 38 -5.56 13.56 13.08
CA ASP A 38 -6.97 13.21 13.31
C ASP A 38 -7.61 12.43 12.15
N LEU A 39 -6.85 12.19 11.07
CA LEU A 39 -7.36 11.40 9.95
C LEU A 39 -7.55 9.93 10.37
N PRO A 40 -8.73 9.32 10.15
CA PRO A 40 -8.92 7.91 10.41
C PRO A 40 -7.90 7.05 9.66
N LEU A 41 -7.23 6.10 10.35
CA LEU A 41 -6.13 5.31 9.79
C LEU A 41 -6.50 4.61 8.48
N ILE A 42 -7.76 4.17 8.35
CA ILE A 42 -8.26 3.52 7.13
C ILE A 42 -8.30 4.45 5.90
N GLY A 43 -8.39 5.76 6.12
CA GLY A 43 -8.41 6.78 5.06
C GLY A 43 -7.03 7.25 4.60
N VAL A 44 -5.96 6.87 5.31
CA VAL A 44 -4.62 7.41 5.06
C VAL A 44 -4.10 7.07 3.67
N SER A 45 -4.31 5.84 3.19
CA SER A 45 -3.86 5.44 1.86
C SER A 45 -4.56 6.22 0.73
N GLU A 46 -5.85 6.50 0.89
CA GLU A 46 -6.62 7.30 -0.07
C GLU A 46 -6.17 8.76 -0.05
N TYR A 47 -6.00 9.32 1.14
CA TYR A 47 -5.50 10.68 1.30
C TYR A 47 -4.12 10.84 0.65
N LEU A 48 -3.17 9.94 0.92
CA LEU A 48 -1.83 10.00 0.34
C LEU A 48 -1.83 9.78 -1.18
N SER A 49 -2.71 8.94 -1.71
CA SER A 49 -2.85 8.78 -3.16
C SER A 49 -3.36 10.06 -3.83
N THR A 50 -4.30 10.76 -3.19
CA THR A 50 -4.84 12.04 -3.64
C THR A 50 -3.77 13.13 -3.57
N LEU A 51 -3.05 13.22 -2.45
CA LEU A 51 -1.96 14.17 -2.27
C LEU A 51 -0.89 14.02 -3.35
N LYS A 52 -0.48 12.79 -3.68
CA LYS A 52 0.45 12.50 -4.79
C LYS A 52 -0.10 12.95 -6.14
N SER A 53 -1.40 12.78 -6.36
CA SER A 53 -2.05 13.23 -7.60
C SER A 53 -2.05 14.74 -7.73
N GLU A 54 -2.31 15.46 -6.64
CA GLU A 54 -2.31 16.92 -6.60
C GLU A 54 -0.91 17.51 -6.75
N ALA A 55 0.11 16.87 -6.16
CA ALA A 55 1.51 17.27 -6.24
C ALA A 55 2.14 17.03 -7.63
N TYR A 56 1.48 16.30 -8.53
CA TYR A 56 2.02 16.04 -9.87
C TYR A 56 2.18 17.35 -10.66
N PRO A 57 3.43 17.69 -11.09
CA PRO A 57 3.74 19.05 -11.57
C PRO A 57 3.39 19.29 -13.02
N VAL A 58 3.13 18.24 -13.82
CA VAL A 58 2.88 18.39 -15.26
C VAL A 58 1.39 18.57 -15.52
N PRO A 59 0.98 19.61 -16.26
CA PRO A 59 -0.42 19.78 -16.67
C PRO A 59 -0.91 18.58 -17.49
N LEU A 60 -2.09 18.05 -17.14
CA LEU A 60 -2.71 16.96 -17.88
C LEU A 60 -3.41 17.51 -19.14
N LEU A 61 -3.18 16.86 -20.26
CA LEU A 61 -3.90 17.12 -21.50
C LEU A 61 -5.33 16.55 -21.39
N GLU A 62 -6.20 16.95 -22.30
CA GLU A 62 -7.63 16.57 -22.31
C GLU A 62 -7.89 15.05 -22.23
N ASN A 63 -7.01 14.28 -22.87
CA ASN A 63 -7.13 12.82 -22.93
C ASN A 63 -6.18 12.06 -21.98
N ASP A 64 -5.52 12.76 -21.07
CA ASP A 64 -4.64 12.12 -20.08
C ASP A 64 -5.40 11.66 -18.86
N ILE A 65 -5.00 10.50 -18.33
CA ILE A 65 -5.42 10.01 -17.03
C ILE A 65 -4.18 9.73 -16.19
N LEU A 66 -4.01 10.49 -15.12
CA LEU A 66 -2.97 10.26 -14.11
C LEU A 66 -3.47 9.25 -13.09
N LEU A 67 -2.68 8.21 -12.84
CA LEU A 67 -2.89 7.22 -11.79
C LEU A 67 -1.84 7.37 -10.71
N THR A 68 -2.30 7.61 -9.48
CA THR A 68 -1.48 7.57 -8.27
C THR A 68 -2.07 6.56 -7.29
N ALA A 69 -1.23 5.99 -6.45
CA ALA A 69 -1.67 5.07 -5.42
C ALA A 69 -0.76 5.14 -4.18
N ASP A 70 -1.33 4.81 -3.03
CA ASP A 70 -0.58 4.59 -1.80
C ASP A 70 -1.08 3.34 -1.08
N THR A 71 -0.18 2.69 -0.31
CA THR A 71 -0.50 1.45 0.40
C THR A 71 0.03 1.54 1.82
N VAL A 72 -0.84 1.28 2.79
CA VAL A 72 -0.49 1.21 4.21
C VAL A 72 -0.94 -0.12 4.81
N VAL A 73 -0.21 -0.57 5.82
CA VAL A 73 -0.52 -1.76 6.62
C VAL A 73 -0.97 -1.30 8.00
N LEU A 74 -2.16 -1.73 8.42
CA LEU A 74 -2.74 -1.43 9.73
C LEU A 74 -2.69 -2.68 10.61
N SER A 75 -2.04 -2.59 11.76
CA SER A 75 -1.92 -3.70 12.71
C SER A 75 -2.48 -3.34 14.08
N GLY A 76 -2.86 -4.36 14.89
CA GLY A 76 -3.25 -4.20 16.28
C GLY A 76 -4.60 -3.51 16.51
N GLY A 77 -5.42 -3.34 15.48
CA GLY A 77 -6.73 -2.73 15.55
C GLY A 77 -7.86 -3.66 15.11
N GLU A 78 -9.08 -3.15 15.16
CA GLU A 78 -10.29 -3.84 14.74
C GLU A 78 -11.08 -2.98 13.73
N PHE A 79 -11.59 -3.65 12.71
CA PHE A 79 -12.52 -3.04 11.78
C PHE A 79 -13.94 -3.08 12.37
N ARG A 80 -14.59 -1.93 12.37
CA ARG A 80 -15.98 -1.80 12.82
C ARG A 80 -16.83 -1.14 11.75
N MET A 81 -17.98 -1.76 11.46
CA MET A 81 -19.01 -1.12 10.65
C MET A 81 -19.94 -0.33 11.58
N THR A 82 -20.13 0.94 11.28
CA THR A 82 -21.08 1.82 11.97
C THR A 82 -22.14 2.32 10.97
N ALA A 83 -23.19 2.97 11.47
CA ALA A 83 -24.20 3.61 10.59
C ALA A 83 -23.60 4.72 9.72
N GLU A 84 -22.44 5.27 10.11
CA GLU A 84 -21.75 6.38 9.44
C GLU A 84 -20.67 5.87 8.46
N GLY A 85 -20.45 4.55 8.39
CA GLY A 85 -19.47 3.92 7.53
C GLY A 85 -18.56 2.92 8.26
N SER A 86 -17.51 2.51 7.56
CA SER A 86 -16.53 1.56 8.06
C SER A 86 -15.35 2.30 8.67
N THR A 87 -14.89 1.88 9.83
CA THR A 87 -13.75 2.50 10.50
C THR A 87 -12.84 1.45 11.14
N TRP A 88 -11.54 1.76 11.23
CA TRP A 88 -10.54 0.98 11.93
C TRP A 88 -10.27 1.63 13.29
N HIS A 89 -10.41 0.87 14.38
CA HIS A 89 -10.23 1.36 15.74
C HIS A 89 -8.97 0.76 16.37
N GLY A 90 -8.16 1.63 16.94
CA GLY A 90 -6.90 1.26 17.58
C GLY A 90 -5.81 0.86 16.59
N GLY A 91 -4.71 0.33 17.13
CA GLY A 91 -3.59 -0.11 16.33
C GLY A 91 -2.71 1.01 15.79
N GLU A 92 -1.83 0.64 14.86
CA GLU A 92 -0.84 1.54 14.26
C GLU A 92 -0.70 1.29 12.76
N ILE A 93 -0.18 2.30 12.04
CA ILE A 93 0.27 2.15 10.67
C ILE A 93 1.71 1.63 10.68
N LEU A 94 1.92 0.51 10.00
CA LEU A 94 3.25 0.01 9.68
C LEU A 94 3.65 0.50 8.29
N GLY A 95 4.39 1.60 8.24
CA GLY A 95 4.95 2.16 7.02
C GLY A 95 6.14 1.34 6.51
N LYS A 96 7.00 1.97 5.68
CA LYS A 96 8.28 1.37 5.29
C LYS A 96 9.23 1.34 6.48
N PRO A 97 9.91 0.23 6.74
CA PRO A 97 10.86 0.15 7.84
C PRO A 97 12.07 1.07 7.58
N ARG A 98 12.53 1.71 8.65
CA ARG A 98 13.68 2.64 8.61
C ARG A 98 15.01 1.90 8.44
N ASP A 99 15.08 0.72 8.99
CA ASP A 99 16.26 -0.12 9.03
C ASP A 99 15.89 -1.60 9.26
N ARG A 100 16.91 -2.44 9.41
CA ARG A 100 16.79 -3.89 9.62
C ARG A 100 16.06 -4.24 10.92
N ASP A 101 16.32 -3.51 11.99
CA ASP A 101 15.71 -3.79 13.30
C ASP A 101 14.25 -3.38 13.31
N ASP A 102 13.90 -2.27 12.65
CA ASP A 102 12.53 -1.85 12.48
C ASP A 102 11.74 -2.83 11.59
N ALA A 103 12.36 -3.37 10.54
CA ALA A 103 11.75 -4.43 9.72
C ALA A 103 11.45 -5.70 10.55
N ARG A 104 12.40 -6.13 11.39
CA ARG A 104 12.20 -7.26 12.31
C ARG A 104 11.10 -6.98 13.33
N ARG A 105 11.06 -5.77 13.90
CA ARG A 105 9.99 -5.33 14.80
C ARG A 105 8.61 -5.43 14.14
N MET A 106 8.48 -4.90 12.92
CA MET A 106 7.21 -4.95 12.17
C MET A 106 6.77 -6.39 11.92
N LEU A 107 7.66 -7.26 11.47
CA LEU A 107 7.32 -8.66 11.23
C LEU A 107 6.97 -9.42 12.51
N LYS A 108 7.56 -9.08 13.67
CA LYS A 108 7.16 -9.61 14.97
C LYS A 108 5.74 -9.19 15.36
N ILE A 109 5.34 -7.95 15.06
CA ILE A 109 3.97 -7.47 15.28
C ILE A 109 2.97 -8.24 14.41
N LEU A 110 3.34 -8.55 13.17
CA LEU A 110 2.47 -9.26 12.22
C LEU A 110 2.42 -10.78 12.48
N SER A 111 3.44 -11.35 13.11
CA SER A 111 3.57 -12.78 13.40
C SER A 111 2.44 -13.30 14.29
N GLY A 112 1.74 -14.37 13.86
CA GLY A 112 0.63 -14.98 14.60
C GLY A 112 -0.63 -14.10 14.70
N ALA A 113 -0.72 -13.04 13.90
CA ALA A 113 -1.80 -12.07 13.95
C ALA A 113 -2.41 -11.81 12.56
N HIS A 114 -3.50 -11.08 12.53
CA HIS A 114 -4.04 -10.52 11.29
C HIS A 114 -3.80 -9.01 11.23
N HIS A 115 -3.77 -8.51 10.02
CA HIS A 115 -3.63 -7.09 9.74
C HIS A 115 -4.45 -6.71 8.51
N LEU A 116 -4.70 -5.42 8.35
CA LEU A 116 -5.42 -4.88 7.21
C LEU A 116 -4.46 -4.12 6.29
N VAL A 117 -4.47 -4.45 5.01
CA VAL A 117 -3.76 -3.70 3.97
C VAL A 117 -4.77 -2.84 3.23
N THR A 118 -4.54 -1.55 3.21
CA THR A 118 -5.36 -0.60 2.46
C THR A 118 -4.54 0.02 1.35
N THR A 119 -5.08 0.01 0.13
CA THR A 119 -4.50 0.74 -1.00
C THR A 119 -5.51 1.76 -1.50
N GLY A 120 -5.17 3.02 -1.36
CA GLY A 120 -5.87 4.13 -1.98
C GLY A 120 -5.38 4.33 -3.41
N VAL A 121 -6.31 4.57 -4.32
CA VAL A 121 -6.03 4.84 -5.73
C VAL A 121 -6.75 6.12 -6.14
N THR A 122 -6.03 7.01 -6.80
CA THR A 122 -6.60 8.23 -7.38
C THR A 122 -6.37 8.25 -8.88
N LEU A 123 -7.45 8.49 -9.62
CA LEU A 123 -7.45 8.73 -11.06
C LEU A 123 -7.83 10.19 -11.31
N ARG A 124 -6.97 10.93 -12.00
CA ARG A 124 -7.21 12.35 -12.32
C ARG A 124 -7.05 12.60 -13.81
N SER A 125 -8.02 13.29 -14.38
CA SER A 125 -7.93 13.92 -15.71
C SER A 125 -7.86 15.44 -15.57
N ALA A 126 -7.75 16.16 -16.67
CA ALA A 126 -7.82 17.61 -16.67
C ALA A 126 -9.13 18.17 -16.09
N ALA A 127 -10.25 17.44 -16.24
CA ALA A 127 -11.58 17.88 -15.85
C ALA A 127 -12.11 17.27 -14.55
N ARG A 128 -11.60 16.11 -14.10
CA ARG A 128 -12.19 15.32 -13.02
C ARG A 128 -11.17 14.50 -12.27
N MET A 129 -11.39 14.34 -10.97
CA MET A 129 -10.67 13.43 -10.11
C MET A 129 -11.64 12.46 -9.43
N THR A 130 -11.24 11.20 -9.30
CA THR A 130 -11.94 10.17 -8.54
C THR A 130 -10.94 9.34 -7.76
N HIS A 131 -11.33 8.88 -6.60
CA HIS A 131 -10.50 8.04 -5.74
C HIS A 131 -11.34 6.92 -5.11
N PHE A 132 -10.68 5.86 -4.69
CA PHE A 132 -11.28 4.76 -3.94
C PHE A 132 -10.22 4.04 -3.13
N THR A 133 -10.66 3.31 -2.11
CA THR A 133 -9.79 2.47 -1.28
C THR A 133 -10.18 1.00 -1.43
N SER A 134 -9.17 0.15 -1.63
CA SER A 134 -9.31 -1.31 -1.57
C SER A 134 -8.75 -1.84 -0.27
N LEU A 135 -9.46 -2.81 0.32
CA LEU A 135 -9.15 -3.39 1.63
C LEU A 135 -8.86 -4.88 1.48
N THR A 136 -7.83 -5.37 2.18
CA THR A 136 -7.52 -6.81 2.22
C THR A 136 -7.00 -7.18 3.60
N TYR A 137 -7.67 -8.15 4.25
CA TYR A 137 -7.15 -8.77 5.45
C TYR A 137 -6.13 -9.85 5.11
N VAL A 138 -5.07 -9.91 5.90
CA VAL A 138 -4.00 -10.91 5.77
C VAL A 138 -3.74 -11.51 7.15
N TRP A 139 -3.70 -12.85 7.24
CA TRP A 139 -3.37 -13.59 8.45
C TRP A 139 -2.01 -14.25 8.30
N PHE A 140 -1.14 -13.98 9.27
CA PHE A 140 0.15 -14.65 9.37
C PHE A 140 0.09 -15.75 10.43
N ARG A 141 0.71 -16.90 10.11
CA ARG A 141 1.08 -17.85 11.15
C ARG A 141 2.15 -17.26 12.07
N THR A 142 2.36 -17.90 13.21
CA THR A 142 3.50 -17.56 14.06
C THR A 142 4.82 -17.83 13.31
N LEU A 143 5.69 -16.82 13.25
CA LEU A 143 7.03 -16.88 12.68
C LEU A 143 8.06 -17.04 13.80
N THR A 144 9.13 -17.79 13.55
CA THR A 144 10.29 -17.81 14.44
C THR A 144 11.19 -16.60 14.21
N ASP A 145 12.05 -16.30 15.19
CA ASP A 145 13.05 -15.22 15.04
C ASP A 145 14.03 -15.49 13.90
N GLU A 146 14.36 -16.76 13.64
CA GLU A 146 15.22 -17.18 12.54
C GLU A 146 14.57 -16.96 11.18
N GLU A 147 13.28 -17.24 11.05
CA GLU A 147 12.51 -16.99 9.82
C GLU A 147 12.41 -15.50 9.52
N ILE A 148 12.16 -14.69 10.54
CA ILE A 148 12.13 -13.22 10.42
C ILE A 148 13.51 -12.69 10.00
N ALA A 149 14.57 -13.17 10.65
CA ALA A 149 15.94 -12.77 10.32
C ALA A 149 16.29 -13.16 8.88
N TYR A 150 16.01 -14.41 8.49
CA TYR A 150 16.25 -14.90 7.14
C TYR A 150 15.56 -14.03 6.10
N TYR A 151 14.29 -13.72 6.30
CA TYR A 151 13.53 -12.91 5.34
C TYR A 151 14.10 -11.49 5.23
N VAL A 152 14.33 -10.81 6.35
CA VAL A 152 14.85 -9.44 6.35
C VAL A 152 16.25 -9.38 5.72
N ASP A 153 17.11 -10.36 6.02
CA ASP A 153 18.49 -10.37 5.54
C ASP A 153 18.59 -10.71 4.05
N THR A 154 17.70 -11.58 3.56
CA THR A 154 17.72 -12.06 2.17
C THR A 154 16.94 -11.13 1.23
N PHE A 155 15.76 -10.65 1.64
CA PHE A 155 14.84 -9.93 0.76
C PHE A 155 14.89 -8.41 0.96
N GLN A 156 15.49 -7.91 2.04
CA GLN A 156 15.69 -6.49 2.32
C GLN A 156 14.43 -5.64 2.07
N PRO A 157 13.32 -5.89 2.80
CA PRO A 157 12.00 -5.34 2.49
C PRO A 157 11.83 -3.86 2.88
N PHE A 158 12.88 -3.03 2.72
CA PHE A 158 12.91 -1.64 3.19
C PHE A 158 12.07 -0.68 2.34
N ASP A 159 11.63 -1.12 1.17
CA ASP A 159 10.74 -0.38 0.27
C ASP A 159 9.24 -0.70 0.45
N LYS A 160 8.89 -1.55 1.44
CA LYS A 160 7.56 -2.14 1.59
C LYS A 160 6.89 -1.74 2.90
N ALA A 161 5.63 -1.30 2.83
CA ALA A 161 4.80 -1.11 4.03
C ALA A 161 4.64 -2.43 4.79
N GLY A 162 4.75 -2.39 6.12
CA GLY A 162 4.71 -3.59 6.96
C GLY A 162 5.93 -4.50 6.83
N ALA A 163 6.98 -4.05 6.15
CA ALA A 163 8.23 -4.78 5.94
C ALA A 163 8.05 -6.14 5.26
N TYR A 164 7.07 -6.33 4.35
CA TYR A 164 6.93 -7.58 3.61
C TYR A 164 6.34 -7.38 2.19
N GLY A 165 6.64 -8.34 1.31
CA GLY A 165 6.03 -8.47 0.00
C GLY A 165 5.29 -9.79 -0.13
N ILE A 166 3.98 -9.73 -0.39
CA ILE A 166 3.13 -10.93 -0.50
C ILE A 166 3.59 -11.90 -1.60
N GLN A 167 4.24 -11.38 -2.64
CA GLN A 167 4.78 -12.17 -3.76
C GLN A 167 6.15 -12.80 -3.48
N GLU A 168 6.75 -12.54 -2.31
CA GLU A 168 8.06 -13.05 -1.90
C GLU A 168 7.94 -14.29 -1.03
N TRP A 169 9.09 -14.83 -0.56
CA TRP A 169 9.14 -16.03 0.28
C TRP A 169 8.15 -15.97 1.46
N ILE A 170 8.01 -14.83 2.11
CA ILE A 170 7.12 -14.67 3.26
C ILE A 170 5.63 -14.87 2.90
N GLY A 171 5.24 -14.54 1.68
CA GLY A 171 3.89 -14.81 1.18
C GLY A 171 3.59 -16.31 1.10
N TYR A 172 4.57 -17.12 0.70
CA TYR A 172 4.43 -18.58 0.65
C TYR A 172 4.54 -19.21 2.04
N ALA A 173 5.43 -18.69 2.89
CA ALA A 173 5.79 -19.35 4.15
C ALA A 173 4.94 -18.90 5.35
N ALA A 174 4.44 -17.67 5.36
CA ALA A 174 3.83 -17.05 6.52
C ALA A 174 2.32 -16.84 6.41
N ILE A 175 1.79 -16.66 5.20
CA ILE A 175 0.38 -16.28 5.04
C ILE A 175 -0.50 -17.53 5.07
N GLU A 176 -1.44 -17.57 6.03
CA GLU A 176 -2.43 -18.65 6.16
C GLU A 176 -3.73 -18.33 5.44
N ARG A 177 -4.08 -17.04 5.37
CA ARG A 177 -5.37 -16.60 4.82
C ARG A 177 -5.28 -15.18 4.29
N ILE A 178 -6.05 -14.92 3.23
CA ILE A 178 -6.30 -13.60 2.67
C ILE A 178 -7.80 -13.44 2.47
N GLU A 179 -8.35 -12.30 2.88
CA GLU A 179 -9.72 -11.88 2.53
C GLU A 179 -9.65 -10.55 1.78
N GLY A 180 -9.85 -10.60 0.48
CA GLY A 180 -9.73 -9.47 -0.43
C GLY A 180 -8.85 -9.79 -1.64
N SER A 181 -8.15 -8.80 -2.16
CA SER A 181 -7.31 -8.92 -3.36
C SER A 181 -5.84 -9.10 -3.01
N PHE A 182 -5.21 -10.14 -3.56
CA PHE A 182 -3.76 -10.33 -3.56
C PHE A 182 -3.04 -9.11 -4.15
N TYR A 183 -3.56 -8.58 -5.26
CA TYR A 183 -2.97 -7.44 -5.96
C TYR A 183 -3.09 -6.14 -5.18
N ASN A 184 -4.14 -5.99 -4.36
CA ASN A 184 -4.23 -4.90 -3.38
C ASN A 184 -3.04 -4.91 -2.41
N VAL A 185 -2.68 -6.08 -1.88
CA VAL A 185 -1.52 -6.22 -0.98
C VAL A 185 -0.21 -5.94 -1.70
N MET A 186 -0.09 -6.26 -2.98
CA MET A 186 1.05 -5.84 -3.82
C MET A 186 1.13 -4.33 -4.04
N GLY A 187 -0.01 -3.62 -3.93
CA GLY A 187 -0.06 -2.16 -3.96
C GLY A 187 -0.81 -1.52 -5.12
N LEU A 188 -1.56 -2.30 -5.91
CA LEU A 188 -2.51 -1.80 -6.92
C LEU A 188 -3.63 -2.83 -7.11
N PRO A 189 -4.86 -2.53 -6.63
CA PRO A 189 -6.00 -3.44 -6.69
C PRO A 189 -6.57 -3.60 -8.10
#